data_e21badbbb86b358fea12c1bc3cdf3f47
#
_entry.id   e21badbbb86b358fea12c1bc3cdf3f47
#
_cell.length_a   1.000
_cell.length_b   1.000
_cell.length_c   1.000
_cell.angle_alpha   90.00
_cell.angle_beta   90.00
_cell.angle_gamma   90.00
#
_symmetry.space_group_name_H-M   'P 1'
#
loop_
_entity.id
_entity.type
_entity.pdbx_description
1 polymer ?
#
loop_
_entity_poly.entity_id
_entity_poly.type
_entity_poly.pdbx_seq_one_letter_code
_entity_poly.pdbx_strand_id
1 'polypeptide(L)'
;MTAPLPNRHTRTAIIDRTRVIIDYRTGSTTVLTGTALARWLDALEQSAAPAPVAVQASAISWGTSESAACLPLLPRPPWRWALAAGVLLLCTLGVRQFGSRGTRFGRLVRLAEAGRNLPPPPREQAALAVRSVRWVARFLPARVACLEESTAASLLLACRGRGGAWRHGIATDPIRLHAWICDIHARPVEEPDQTDDYTPLNTPAATAKRHR
;
A
#
# COMPACT_ATOMS: atom_id res chain seq x y z
N MET A 1 -21.17 2.40 12.14
CA MET A 1 -19.97 3.15 11.75
C MET A 1 -20.28 3.87 10.44
N THR A 2 -20.04 5.15 10.36
CA THR A 2 -20.22 5.96 9.14
C THR A 2 -19.06 5.76 8.21
N ALA A 3 -19.32 5.50 6.92
CA ALA A 3 -18.26 5.43 5.92
C ALA A 3 -17.61 6.81 5.76
N PRO A 4 -16.27 6.90 5.81
CA PRO A 4 -15.59 8.17 5.70
C PRO A 4 -15.77 8.75 4.31
N LEU A 5 -16.03 10.04 4.22
CA LEU A 5 -15.94 10.78 2.96
C LEU A 5 -14.48 10.86 2.49
N PRO A 6 -14.22 10.96 1.18
CA PRO A 6 -12.87 11.02 0.65
C PRO A 6 -12.12 12.24 1.22
N ASN A 7 -10.95 11.99 1.75
CA ASN A 7 -10.03 13.02 2.21
C ASN A 7 -8.59 12.67 1.79
N ARG A 8 -7.63 13.53 2.08
CA ARG A 8 -6.21 13.32 1.70
C ARG A 8 -5.60 12.01 2.23
N HIS A 9 -6.22 11.40 3.24
CA HIS A 9 -5.75 10.15 3.84
C HIS A 9 -6.54 8.94 3.39
N THR A 10 -7.64 9.10 2.67
CA THR A 10 -8.41 7.98 2.15
C THR A 10 -7.95 7.58 0.76
N ARG A 11 -7.92 6.29 0.52
CA ARG A 11 -7.71 5.69 -0.80
C ARG A 11 -8.93 4.83 -1.11
N THR A 12 -9.33 4.83 -2.37
CA THR A 12 -10.52 4.10 -2.79
C THR A 12 -10.22 3.27 -4.02
N ALA A 13 -10.82 2.08 -4.07
CA ALA A 13 -10.92 1.29 -5.29
C ALA A 13 -12.39 0.96 -5.54
N ILE A 14 -12.77 0.91 -6.81
CA ILE A 14 -14.06 0.40 -7.27
C ILE A 14 -13.75 -0.89 -8.00
N ILE A 15 -14.35 -1.98 -7.53
CA ILE A 15 -14.19 -3.30 -8.11
C ILE A 15 -15.60 -3.85 -8.26
N ASP A 16 -16.02 -4.07 -9.50
CA ASP A 16 -17.38 -4.44 -9.84
C ASP A 16 -18.41 -3.45 -9.26
N ARG A 17 -19.29 -3.96 -8.39
CA ARG A 17 -20.31 -3.17 -7.68
C ARG A 17 -19.96 -2.90 -6.22
N THR A 18 -18.68 -2.98 -5.90
CA THR A 18 -18.16 -2.80 -4.54
C THR A 18 -17.19 -1.64 -4.53
N ARG A 19 -17.32 -0.76 -3.54
CA ARG A 19 -16.33 0.27 -3.28
C ARG A 19 -15.62 -0.03 -1.97
N VAL A 20 -14.29 -0.06 -2.04
CA VAL A 20 -13.45 -0.23 -0.86
C VAL A 20 -12.77 1.10 -0.56
N ILE A 21 -12.89 1.53 0.69
CA ILE A 21 -12.30 2.76 1.21
C ILE A 21 -11.32 2.39 2.30
N ILE A 22 -10.06 2.83 2.18
CA ILE A 22 -9.03 2.60 3.18
C ILE A 22 -8.57 3.95 3.74
N ASP A 23 -8.67 4.10 5.05
CA ASP A 23 -8.06 5.23 5.75
C ASP A 23 -6.58 4.94 5.99
N TYR A 24 -5.71 5.61 5.24
CA TYR A 24 -4.26 5.45 5.33
C TYR A 24 -3.65 6.01 6.63
N ARG A 25 -4.41 6.70 7.44
CA ARG A 25 -3.97 7.10 8.77
C ARG A 25 -4.04 5.94 9.76
N THR A 26 -5.15 5.20 9.73
CA THR A 26 -5.46 4.15 10.71
C THR A 26 -5.31 2.73 10.18
N GLY A 27 -5.39 2.54 8.86
CA GLY A 27 -5.50 1.23 8.20
C GLY A 27 -6.91 0.67 8.21
N SER A 28 -7.91 1.45 8.68
CA SER A 28 -9.31 1.02 8.68
C SER A 28 -9.82 0.86 7.24
N THR A 29 -10.39 -0.30 6.96
CA THR A 29 -10.97 -0.64 5.67
C THR A 29 -12.48 -0.69 5.78
N THR A 30 -13.17 0.04 4.92
CA THR A 30 -14.64 0.07 4.81
C THR A 30 -15.04 -0.42 3.42
N VAL A 31 -15.95 -1.39 3.39
CA VAL A 31 -16.48 -1.95 2.14
C VAL A 31 -17.92 -1.50 1.97
N LEU A 32 -18.24 -0.90 0.83
CA LEU A 32 -19.57 -0.41 0.49
C LEU A 32 -20.13 -1.21 -0.69
N THR A 33 -21.32 -1.79 -0.50
CA THR A 33 -22.06 -2.54 -1.53
C THR A 33 -23.53 -2.13 -1.54
N GLY A 34 -24.22 -2.37 -2.64
CA GLY A 34 -25.67 -2.19 -2.75
C GLY A 34 -26.14 -0.81 -2.29
N THR A 35 -27.14 -0.78 -1.40
CA THR A 35 -27.75 0.48 -0.90
C THR A 35 -26.79 1.36 -0.11
N ALA A 36 -25.78 0.78 0.55
CA ALA A 36 -24.77 1.54 1.26
C ALA A 36 -23.87 2.32 0.29
N LEU A 37 -23.53 1.71 -0.85
CA LEU A 37 -22.78 2.36 -1.91
C LEU A 37 -23.60 3.48 -2.56
N ALA A 38 -24.88 3.22 -2.88
CA ALA A 38 -25.76 4.24 -3.46
C ALA A 38 -25.87 5.49 -2.56
N ARG A 39 -26.17 5.30 -1.27
CA ARG A 39 -26.23 6.41 -0.31
C ARG A 39 -24.92 7.18 -0.16
N TRP A 40 -23.80 6.48 -0.26
CA TRP A 40 -22.49 7.13 -0.19
C TRP A 40 -22.19 7.94 -1.45
N LEU A 41 -22.59 7.47 -2.64
CA LEU A 41 -22.48 8.22 -3.89
C LEU A 41 -23.37 9.47 -3.87
N ASP A 42 -24.63 9.34 -3.41
CA ASP A 42 -25.53 10.48 -3.21
C ASP A 42 -24.93 11.53 -2.26
N ALA A 43 -24.29 11.06 -1.16
CA ALA A 43 -23.64 11.96 -0.22
C ALA A 43 -22.40 12.65 -0.82
N LEU A 44 -21.70 12.01 -1.75
CA LEU A 44 -20.60 12.65 -2.50
C LEU A 44 -21.09 13.73 -3.43
N GLU A 45 -22.19 13.48 -4.16
CA GLU A 45 -22.80 14.48 -5.04
C GLU A 45 -23.33 15.67 -4.24
N GLN A 46 -23.87 15.41 -3.06
CA GLN A 46 -24.36 16.44 -2.12
C GLN A 46 -23.24 17.13 -1.33
N SER A 47 -22.02 16.56 -1.27
CA SER A 47 -20.87 17.10 -0.51
C SER A 47 -20.25 18.36 -1.17
N ALA A 48 -20.83 18.85 -2.26
CA ALA A 48 -20.68 20.25 -2.66
C ALA A 48 -21.38 21.22 -1.65
N ALA A 49 -22.14 20.70 -0.66
CA ALA A 49 -22.71 21.43 0.48
C ALA A 49 -22.45 20.67 1.80
N PRO A 50 -22.14 21.36 2.91
CA PRO A 50 -21.66 20.71 4.13
C PRO A 50 -22.81 20.15 4.98
N ALA A 51 -23.01 18.83 4.98
CA ALA A 51 -23.70 18.15 6.08
C ALA A 51 -23.21 16.69 6.21
N PRO A 52 -22.93 16.19 7.41
CA PRO A 52 -22.52 14.80 7.60
C PRO A 52 -23.72 13.87 7.48
N VAL A 53 -23.75 13.08 6.42
CA VAL A 53 -24.71 11.98 6.30
C VAL A 53 -24.13 10.75 6.99
N ALA A 54 -24.82 10.28 8.03
CA ALA A 54 -24.49 9.02 8.70
C ALA A 54 -24.92 7.84 7.81
N VAL A 55 -23.95 7.23 7.13
CA VAL A 55 -24.15 5.98 6.41
C VAL A 55 -23.71 4.84 7.32
N GLN A 56 -24.65 3.97 7.70
CA GLN A 56 -24.32 2.74 8.42
C GLN A 56 -23.58 1.80 7.49
N ALA A 57 -22.25 1.71 7.67
CA ALA A 57 -21.43 0.70 7.00
C ALA A 57 -21.47 -0.58 7.84
N SER A 58 -21.87 -1.68 7.24
CA SER A 58 -21.68 -3.00 7.84
C SER A 58 -20.17 -3.27 7.84
N ALA A 59 -19.57 -3.23 9.03
CA ALA A 59 -18.18 -3.67 9.20
C ALA A 59 -18.16 -5.20 9.13
N ILE A 60 -17.99 -5.75 7.95
CA ILE A 60 -17.63 -7.15 7.80
C ILE A 60 -16.12 -7.21 8.00
N SER A 61 -15.70 -7.66 9.18
CA SER A 61 -14.32 -8.01 9.46
C SER A 61 -14.03 -9.36 8.82
N TRP A 62 -13.60 -9.36 7.59
CA TRP A 62 -13.04 -10.54 6.96
C TRP A 62 -11.59 -10.67 7.44
N GLY A 63 -11.26 -11.83 8.02
CA GLY A 63 -9.88 -12.15 8.33
C GLY A 63 -9.03 -12.04 7.06
N THR A 64 -7.99 -11.23 7.09
CA THR A 64 -7.02 -11.14 6.01
C THR A 64 -6.26 -12.46 5.94
N SER A 65 -6.59 -13.30 4.98
CA SER A 65 -5.81 -14.49 4.65
C SER A 65 -4.60 -14.03 3.86
N GLU A 66 -3.44 -13.98 4.51
CA GLU A 66 -2.17 -13.79 3.81
C GLU A 66 -1.76 -15.11 3.17
N SER A 67 -1.78 -15.15 1.85
CA SER A 67 -1.17 -16.24 1.09
C SER A 67 0.35 -16.13 1.22
N ALA A 68 0.99 -17.12 1.82
CA ALA A 68 2.43 -17.25 1.78
C ALA A 68 2.83 -17.62 0.35
N ALA A 69 3.28 -16.65 -0.43
CA ALA A 69 3.87 -16.92 -1.73
C ALA A 69 5.14 -17.73 -1.51
N CYS A 70 5.20 -18.93 -2.10
CA CYS A 70 6.43 -19.70 -2.17
C CYS A 70 7.35 -18.96 -3.16
N LEU A 71 8.16 -18.05 -2.62
CA LEU A 71 9.10 -17.30 -3.46
C LEU A 71 10.30 -18.19 -3.81
N PRO A 72 10.76 -18.15 -5.05
CA PRO A 72 11.93 -18.92 -5.49
C PRO A 72 13.17 -18.50 -4.66
N LEU A 73 14.15 -19.41 -4.60
CA LEU A 73 15.44 -19.13 -3.95
C LEU A 73 16.07 -17.89 -4.59
N LEU A 74 16.09 -16.80 -3.85
CA LEU A 74 16.64 -15.54 -4.32
C LEU A 74 18.17 -15.58 -4.32
N PRO A 75 18.83 -15.17 -5.40
CA PRO A 75 20.28 -15.05 -5.43
C PRO A 75 20.77 -14.07 -4.37
N ARG A 76 21.96 -14.34 -3.82
CA ARG A 76 22.57 -13.47 -2.80
C ARG A 76 22.82 -12.08 -3.39
N PRO A 77 22.28 -11.02 -2.79
CA PRO A 77 22.54 -9.66 -3.25
C PRO A 77 23.98 -9.23 -2.90
N PRO A 78 24.52 -8.19 -3.55
CA PRO A 78 25.78 -7.58 -3.14
C PRO A 78 25.71 -7.15 -1.66
N TRP A 79 26.78 -7.34 -0.91
CA TRP A 79 26.80 -7.15 0.54
C TRP A 79 26.35 -5.74 0.98
N ARG A 80 26.70 -4.69 0.21
CA ARG A 80 26.29 -3.30 0.48
C ARG A 80 24.78 -3.12 0.39
N TRP A 81 24.13 -3.82 -0.51
CA TRP A 81 22.69 -3.81 -0.65
C TRP A 81 22.03 -4.59 0.50
N ALA A 82 22.58 -5.76 0.84
CA ALA A 82 22.10 -6.55 1.96
C ALA A 82 22.20 -5.79 3.28
N LEU A 83 23.34 -5.13 3.55
CA LEU A 83 23.55 -4.34 4.76
C LEU A 83 22.54 -3.17 4.84
N ALA A 84 22.43 -2.38 3.77
CA ALA A 84 21.48 -1.27 3.71
C ALA A 84 20.02 -1.75 3.86
N ALA A 85 19.66 -2.83 3.17
CA ALA A 85 18.34 -3.46 3.31
C ALA A 85 18.07 -3.89 4.75
N GLY A 86 19.04 -4.48 5.43
CA GLY A 86 18.92 -4.90 6.83
C GLY A 86 18.65 -3.73 7.76
N VAL A 87 19.42 -2.67 7.65
CA VAL A 87 19.23 -1.44 8.45
C VAL A 87 17.83 -0.86 8.20
N LEU A 88 17.43 -0.69 6.94
CA LEU A 88 16.14 -0.08 6.60
C LEU A 88 14.96 -0.97 6.99
N LEU A 89 15.09 -2.30 6.89
CA LEU A 89 14.07 -3.23 7.36
C LEU A 89 13.92 -3.17 8.88
N LEU A 90 15.01 -3.13 9.63
CA LEU A 90 14.98 -2.95 11.09
C LEU A 90 14.36 -1.60 11.48
N CYS A 91 14.70 -0.51 10.78
CA CYS A 91 14.05 0.79 10.98
C CYS A 91 12.54 0.71 10.72
N THR A 92 12.12 0.04 9.63
CA THR A 92 10.72 -0.14 9.29
C THR A 92 9.98 -0.93 10.37
N LEU A 93 10.56 -2.03 10.85
CA LEU A 93 10.02 -2.82 11.96
C LEU A 93 9.98 -2.01 13.27
N GLY A 94 10.99 -1.20 13.54
CA GLY A 94 11.02 -0.28 14.67
C GLY A 94 9.85 0.72 14.62
N VAL A 95 9.66 1.40 13.48
CA VAL A 95 8.51 2.31 13.26
C VAL A 95 7.17 1.60 13.41
N ARG A 96 7.09 0.33 13.01
CA ARG A 96 5.90 -0.50 13.25
C ARG A 96 5.65 -0.73 14.73
N GLN A 97 6.67 -1.01 15.52
CA GLN A 97 6.55 -1.37 16.93
C GLN A 97 6.35 -0.16 17.85
N PHE A 98 7.07 0.93 17.61
CA PHE A 98 7.03 2.10 18.48
C PHE A 98 5.91 3.08 18.09
N GLY A 99 5.24 3.63 19.10
CA GLY A 99 4.17 4.61 18.98
C GLY A 99 2.76 4.01 18.98
N SER A 100 1.76 4.87 18.75
CA SER A 100 0.33 4.49 18.81
C SER A 100 -0.02 3.39 17.80
N ARG A 101 -0.72 2.37 18.26
CA ARG A 101 -1.23 1.26 17.43
C ARG A 101 -2.15 1.77 16.33
N GLY A 102 -3.02 2.76 16.63
CA GLY A 102 -3.98 3.30 15.67
C GLY A 102 -3.36 4.09 14.51
N THR A 103 -2.08 4.49 14.59
CA THR A 103 -1.39 5.22 13.51
C THR A 103 -0.26 4.42 12.85
N ARG A 104 -0.11 3.15 13.22
CA ARG A 104 0.96 2.26 12.71
C ARG A 104 0.98 2.19 11.19
N PHE A 105 -0.16 1.89 10.60
CA PHE A 105 -0.32 1.79 9.15
C PHE A 105 0.08 3.09 8.45
N GLY A 106 -0.44 4.23 8.90
CA GLY A 106 -0.13 5.54 8.31
C GLY A 106 1.34 5.96 8.44
N ARG A 107 2.06 5.47 9.47
CA ARG A 107 3.51 5.70 9.58
C ARG A 107 4.27 4.92 8.51
N LEU A 108 3.93 3.65 8.31
CA LEU A 108 4.56 2.80 7.29
C LEU A 108 4.31 3.34 5.88
N VAL A 109 3.07 3.73 5.59
CA VAL A 109 2.73 4.34 4.29
C VAL A 109 3.53 5.62 4.03
N ARG A 110 3.64 6.51 5.03
CA ARG A 110 4.46 7.73 4.89
C ARG A 110 5.93 7.44 4.61
N LEU A 111 6.47 6.40 5.23
CA LEU A 111 7.83 5.94 4.92
C LEU A 111 7.93 5.37 3.51
N ALA A 112 6.97 4.56 3.09
CA ALA A 112 6.95 3.99 1.75
C ALA A 112 6.84 5.07 0.66
N GLU A 113 6.14 6.17 0.95
CA GLU A 113 5.97 7.32 0.05
C GLU A 113 7.08 8.39 0.19
N ALA A 114 8.08 8.20 1.04
CA ALA A 114 9.13 9.22 1.28
C ALA A 114 9.88 9.61 0.01
N GLY A 115 10.10 8.66 -0.90
CA GLY A 115 10.75 8.88 -2.20
C GLY A 115 9.82 9.20 -3.36
N ARG A 116 8.54 9.48 -3.15
CA ARG A 116 7.53 9.58 -4.21
C ARG A 116 7.82 10.60 -5.31
N ASN A 117 8.58 11.65 -5.01
CA ASN A 117 8.95 12.72 -5.95
C ASN A 117 10.27 12.45 -6.66
N LEU A 118 10.95 11.35 -6.35
CA LEU A 118 12.17 10.93 -7.01
C LEU A 118 11.85 10.20 -8.33
N PRO A 119 12.78 10.20 -9.29
CA PRO A 119 12.58 9.49 -10.55
C PRO A 119 12.39 7.99 -10.31
N PRO A 120 11.50 7.33 -11.08
CA PRO A 120 11.22 5.91 -10.91
C PRO A 120 12.45 5.05 -11.20
N PRO A 121 12.59 3.89 -10.53
CA PRO A 121 13.74 3.03 -10.69
C PRO A 121 13.66 2.21 -12.00
N PRO A 122 14.80 1.95 -12.67
CA PRO A 122 14.88 0.90 -13.66
C PRO A 122 14.53 -0.46 -13.04
N ARG A 123 13.99 -1.38 -13.84
CA ARG A 123 13.54 -2.71 -13.37
C ARG A 123 14.61 -3.47 -12.58
N GLU A 124 15.84 -3.46 -13.06
CA GLU A 124 16.97 -4.17 -12.42
C GLU A 124 17.27 -3.60 -11.02
N GLN A 125 17.22 -2.27 -10.87
CA GLN A 125 17.46 -1.63 -9.59
C GLN A 125 16.31 -1.88 -8.61
N ALA A 126 15.06 -1.85 -9.09
CA ALA A 126 13.89 -2.19 -8.31
C ALA A 126 13.95 -3.67 -7.85
N ALA A 127 14.28 -4.58 -8.75
CA ALA A 127 14.45 -6.01 -8.45
C ALA A 127 15.54 -6.23 -7.40
N LEU A 128 16.68 -5.55 -7.55
CA LEU A 128 17.77 -5.68 -6.59
C LEU A 128 17.38 -5.18 -5.19
N ALA A 129 16.60 -4.10 -5.11
CA ALA A 129 16.10 -3.60 -3.83
C ALA A 129 15.16 -4.61 -3.16
N VAL A 130 14.15 -5.12 -3.89
CA VAL A 130 13.19 -6.12 -3.38
C VAL A 130 13.92 -7.39 -2.94
N ARG A 131 14.77 -7.96 -3.80
CA ARG A 131 15.57 -9.17 -3.50
C ARG A 131 16.43 -8.99 -2.25
N SER A 132 17.05 -7.81 -2.10
CA SER A 132 17.90 -7.53 -0.95
C SER A 132 17.12 -7.53 0.36
N VAL A 133 15.95 -6.92 0.38
CA VAL A 133 15.07 -6.91 1.55
C VAL A 133 14.57 -8.31 1.85
N ARG A 134 14.06 -9.05 0.86
CA ARG A 134 13.60 -10.43 1.01
C ARG A 134 14.70 -11.36 1.48
N TRP A 135 15.92 -11.20 0.97
CA TRP A 135 17.06 -11.99 1.37
C TRP A 135 17.40 -11.78 2.84
N VAL A 136 17.38 -10.55 3.33
CA VAL A 136 17.65 -10.23 4.74
C VAL A 136 16.50 -10.64 5.64
N ALA A 137 15.26 -10.48 5.20
CA ALA A 137 14.06 -10.86 5.98
C ALA A 137 14.09 -12.32 6.42
N ARG A 138 14.72 -13.21 5.65
CA ARG A 138 14.86 -14.65 6.01
C ARG A 138 15.64 -14.91 7.29
N PHE A 139 16.50 -13.98 7.70
CA PHE A 139 17.34 -14.13 8.89
C PHE A 139 16.72 -13.45 10.12
N LEU A 140 15.61 -12.75 9.96
CA LEU A 140 14.95 -12.08 11.07
C LEU A 140 13.97 -13.04 11.75
N PRO A 141 14.00 -13.15 13.09
CA PRO A 141 13.04 -13.94 13.86
C PRO A 141 11.69 -13.20 14.01
N ALA A 142 11.26 -12.52 12.97
CA ALA A 142 10.03 -11.73 12.96
C ALA A 142 9.30 -11.95 11.63
N ARG A 143 7.97 -11.99 11.69
CA ARG A 143 7.17 -12.00 10.47
C ARG A 143 7.26 -10.65 9.79
N VAL A 144 7.77 -10.64 8.57
CA VAL A 144 7.80 -9.48 7.69
C VAL A 144 6.67 -9.66 6.67
N ALA A 145 5.69 -8.77 6.69
CA ALA A 145 4.57 -8.79 5.74
C ALA A 145 4.89 -7.90 4.50
N CYS A 146 4.07 -8.01 3.47
CA CYS A 146 4.27 -7.27 2.21
C CYS A 146 4.41 -5.76 2.40
N LEU A 147 3.70 -5.17 3.38
CA LEU A 147 3.78 -3.74 3.67
C LEU A 147 5.17 -3.35 4.21
N GLU A 148 5.72 -4.09 5.18
CA GLU A 148 7.03 -3.82 5.74
C GLU A 148 8.14 -4.06 4.71
N GLU A 149 8.01 -5.13 3.94
CA GLU A 149 8.96 -5.50 2.89
C GLU A 149 9.02 -4.42 1.80
N SER A 150 7.88 -4.05 1.24
CA SER A 150 7.80 -3.04 0.18
C SER A 150 8.16 -1.64 0.69
N THR A 151 7.86 -1.31 1.96
CA THR A 151 8.31 -0.07 2.60
C THR A 151 9.84 0.00 2.68
N ALA A 152 10.48 -1.07 3.17
CA ALA A 152 11.94 -1.11 3.27
C ALA A 152 12.61 -1.05 1.89
N ALA A 153 12.04 -1.72 0.88
CA ALA A 153 12.51 -1.66 -0.49
C ALA A 153 12.36 -0.25 -1.10
N SER A 154 11.24 0.43 -0.85
CA SER A 154 11.02 1.82 -1.27
C SER A 154 12.04 2.78 -0.64
N LEU A 155 12.30 2.64 0.66
CA LEU A 155 13.33 3.43 1.35
C LEU A 155 14.72 3.16 0.79
N LEU A 156 15.04 1.90 0.49
CA LEU A 156 16.34 1.53 -0.10
C LEU A 156 16.53 2.19 -1.48
N LEU A 157 15.47 2.25 -2.27
CA LEU A 157 15.46 2.98 -3.54
C LEU A 157 15.59 4.49 -3.32
N ALA A 158 14.89 5.06 -2.33
CA ALA A 158 14.99 6.48 -2.00
C ALA A 158 16.41 6.89 -1.61
N CYS A 159 17.11 6.07 -0.82
CA CYS A 159 18.53 6.27 -0.48
C CYS A 159 19.46 6.20 -1.72
N ARG A 160 18.98 5.69 -2.85
CA ARG A 160 19.68 5.63 -4.13
C ARG A 160 19.20 6.66 -5.14
N GLY A 161 18.42 7.66 -4.69
CA GLY A 161 17.86 8.71 -5.54
C GLY A 161 16.75 8.23 -6.48
N ARG A 162 16.07 7.12 -6.15
CA ARG A 162 14.96 6.56 -6.92
C ARG A 162 13.70 6.43 -6.06
N GLY A 163 12.53 6.57 -6.66
CA GLY A 163 11.28 6.48 -5.90
C GLY A 163 10.03 6.44 -6.76
N GLY A 164 8.89 6.80 -6.19
CA GLY A 164 7.59 6.78 -6.88
C GLY A 164 7.09 5.38 -7.28
N ALA A 165 7.77 4.33 -6.84
CA ALA A 165 7.58 2.95 -7.28
C ALA A 165 6.65 2.13 -6.38
N TRP A 166 6.38 2.60 -5.17
CA TRP A 166 5.54 1.87 -4.22
C TRP A 166 4.07 1.91 -4.63
N ARG A 167 3.42 0.75 -4.57
CA ARG A 167 1.99 0.59 -4.83
C ARG A 167 1.34 -0.22 -3.72
N HIS A 168 0.06 0.04 -3.52
CA HIS A 168 -0.80 -0.71 -2.63
C HIS A 168 -2.09 -1.00 -3.37
N GLY A 169 -2.57 -2.23 -3.31
CA GLY A 169 -3.75 -2.67 -4.05
C GLY A 169 -4.61 -3.62 -3.25
N ILE A 170 -5.77 -3.90 -3.81
CA ILE A 170 -6.78 -4.77 -3.24
C ILE A 170 -7.28 -5.77 -4.27
N ALA A 171 -7.43 -7.03 -3.86
CA ALA A 171 -8.21 -8.05 -4.54
C ALA A 171 -9.47 -8.34 -3.73
N THR A 172 -10.55 -8.78 -4.36
CA THR A 172 -11.90 -8.85 -3.74
C THR A 172 -12.39 -10.26 -3.42
N ASP A 173 -11.81 -11.29 -3.98
CA ASP A 173 -12.30 -12.65 -3.75
C ASP A 173 -11.16 -13.61 -3.32
N PRO A 174 -10.95 -13.80 -2.03
CA PRO A 174 -11.41 -12.99 -0.88
C PRO A 174 -10.75 -11.60 -0.83
N ILE A 175 -11.27 -10.70 0.00
CA ILE A 175 -10.65 -9.37 0.16
C ILE A 175 -9.24 -9.53 0.72
N ARG A 176 -8.25 -9.14 -0.08
CA ARG A 176 -6.83 -9.18 0.26
C ARG A 176 -6.19 -7.83 -0.07
N LEU A 177 -5.29 -7.38 0.80
CA LEU A 177 -4.48 -6.20 0.58
C LEU A 177 -3.05 -6.64 0.29
N HIS A 178 -2.43 -6.02 -0.70
CA HIS A 178 -1.04 -6.26 -1.05
C HIS A 178 -0.30 -4.95 -1.34
N ALA A 179 0.97 -4.90 -0.98
CA ALA A 179 1.84 -3.76 -1.25
C ALA A 179 3.11 -4.23 -1.95
N TRP A 180 3.49 -3.57 -3.04
CA TRP A 180 4.61 -3.97 -3.90
C TRP A 180 5.37 -2.79 -4.48
N ILE A 181 6.49 -3.09 -5.13
CA ILE A 181 7.31 -2.13 -5.88
C ILE A 181 7.08 -2.34 -7.38
N CYS A 182 6.97 -1.22 -8.10
CA CYS A 182 6.92 -1.19 -9.57
C CYS A 182 8.22 -0.66 -10.17
N ASP A 183 8.45 -0.98 -11.43
CA ASP A 183 9.50 -0.38 -12.26
C ASP A 183 9.04 0.95 -12.90
N ILE A 184 9.91 1.53 -13.73
CA ILE A 184 9.63 2.76 -14.51
C ILE A 184 8.41 2.62 -15.44
N HIS A 185 8.04 1.42 -15.83
CA HIS A 185 6.86 1.13 -16.65
C HIS A 185 5.62 0.78 -15.83
N ALA A 186 5.65 1.03 -14.52
CA ALA A 186 4.61 0.71 -13.55
C ALA A 186 4.28 -0.80 -13.45
N ARG A 187 5.19 -1.69 -13.87
CA ARG A 187 5.01 -3.14 -13.77
C ARG A 187 5.51 -3.65 -12.42
N PRO A 188 4.80 -4.58 -11.76
CA PRO A 188 5.25 -5.21 -10.53
C PRO A 188 6.63 -5.86 -10.72
N VAL A 189 7.45 -5.82 -9.67
CA VAL A 189 8.82 -6.32 -9.70
C VAL A 189 9.00 -7.38 -8.62
N GLU A 190 9.50 -8.57 -9.05
CA GLU A 190 9.70 -9.72 -8.15
C GLU A 190 8.40 -10.17 -7.46
N GLU A 191 7.29 -9.99 -8.10
CA GLU A 191 5.97 -10.39 -7.63
C GLU A 191 5.46 -11.59 -8.42
N PRO A 192 4.61 -12.46 -7.83
CA PRO A 192 3.93 -13.52 -8.56
C PRO A 192 2.89 -12.93 -9.53
N ASP A 193 2.54 -13.71 -10.57
CA ASP A 193 1.58 -13.28 -11.60
C ASP A 193 0.21 -12.86 -11.01
N GLN A 194 -0.19 -13.46 -9.88
CA GLN A 194 -1.42 -13.09 -9.18
C GLN A 194 -1.42 -11.63 -8.66
N THR A 195 -0.28 -10.93 -8.70
CA THR A 195 -0.24 -9.50 -8.34
C THR A 195 -1.02 -8.64 -9.34
N ASP A 196 -1.19 -9.10 -10.56
CA ASP A 196 -2.00 -8.43 -11.58
C ASP A 196 -3.51 -8.45 -11.25
N ASP A 197 -3.96 -9.37 -10.37
CA ASP A 197 -5.34 -9.42 -9.88
C ASP A 197 -5.66 -8.29 -8.88
N TYR A 198 -4.65 -7.60 -8.37
CA TYR A 198 -4.85 -6.51 -7.42
C TYR A 198 -5.12 -5.18 -8.12
N THR A 199 -6.27 -4.60 -7.83
CA THR A 199 -6.59 -3.23 -8.26
C THR A 199 -5.80 -2.23 -7.42
N PRO A 200 -4.91 -1.40 -8.03
CA PRO A 200 -4.17 -0.39 -7.30
C PRO A 200 -5.10 0.63 -6.66
N LEU A 201 -4.83 0.98 -5.40
CA LEU A 201 -5.55 2.01 -4.68
C LEU A 201 -5.09 3.39 -5.15
N ASN A 202 -5.96 4.09 -5.84
CA ASN A 202 -5.67 5.42 -6.32
C ASN A 202 -5.71 6.43 -5.17
N THR A 203 -4.72 7.33 -5.14
CA THR A 203 -4.85 8.61 -4.46
C THR A 203 -6.03 9.33 -5.09
N PRO A 204 -6.99 9.92 -4.33
CA PRO A 204 -7.94 10.83 -4.90
C PRO A 204 -7.14 11.86 -5.72
N ALA A 205 -7.44 12.00 -7.00
CA ALA A 205 -6.75 12.94 -7.85
C ALA A 205 -6.75 14.29 -7.12
N ALA A 206 -5.58 14.77 -6.71
CA ALA A 206 -5.39 16.17 -6.47
C ALA A 206 -5.85 16.81 -7.77
N THR A 207 -6.93 17.59 -7.69
CA THR A 207 -7.57 18.31 -8.78
C THR A 207 -6.54 18.64 -9.84
N ALA A 208 -6.65 18.02 -11.00
CA ALA A 208 -5.79 18.32 -12.13
C ALA A 208 -5.89 19.84 -12.33
N LYS A 209 -4.82 20.56 -12.00
CA LYS A 209 -4.70 21.97 -12.37
C LYS A 209 -4.91 22.00 -13.88
N ARG A 210 -6.10 22.40 -14.30
CA ARG A 210 -6.35 22.79 -15.68
C ARG A 210 -5.37 23.90 -16.00
N HIS A 211 -4.29 23.56 -16.67
CA HIS A 211 -3.53 24.57 -17.39
C HIS A 211 -4.44 25.08 -18.52
N ARG A 212 -4.89 26.30 -18.35
CA ARG A 212 -5.36 27.15 -19.45
C ARG A 212 -4.15 27.59 -20.26
#